data_fade8990fee8fa20d21cc9f70ecd24ea
#
_entry.id   fade8990fee8fa20d21cc9f70ecd24ea
#
_cell.length_a   1.000
_cell.length_b   1.000
_cell.length_c   1.000
_cell.angle_alpha   90.00
_cell.angle_beta   90.00
_cell.angle_gamma   90.00
#
_symmetry.space_group_name_H-M   'P 1'
#
loop_
_entity.id
_entity.type
_entity.pdbx_description
1 polymer ?
#
loop_
_entity_poly.entity_id
_entity_poly.type
_entity_poly.pdbx_seq_one_letter_code
_entity_poly.pdbx_strand_id
1 'polypeptide(L)'
;RRSPQIIFDESKNSPSGDTPAVSSQSGSLLGGQEDPNIAFANQYANADVETAQASQLQNLETLVTQGTVIDGILETAIQSDLPGMVRAIVSEDVYSFDNSTLVIPKGSKLVGRYRSALTTGQSRVFVIWNRLIRSDGVSINIGSYGTDDLGRSGLAGVVDTHFFERFGSSVLLSLIDTGLQIGVNAVDDEDQATVALETGSDFSHSAEIALENTIGIPPTVHVHQGSRIKVFVGKDLDFSQVAGNGRR
;
A
#
# COMPACT_ATOMS: atom_id res chain seq x y z
N ARG A 1 -1.67 0.58 55.86
CA ARG A 1 -2.10 -0.72 55.26
C ARG A 1 -0.96 -1.24 54.46
N ARG A 2 -0.40 -2.36 54.91
CA ARG A 2 0.76 -3.06 54.27
C ARG A 2 0.22 -4.08 53.28
N SER A 3 0.70 -4.06 52.07
CA SER A 3 0.44 -5.10 51.07
C SER A 3 1.36 -6.28 51.31
N PRO A 4 0.90 -7.54 51.14
CA PRO A 4 1.76 -8.71 51.29
C PRO A 4 2.65 -8.87 50.06
N GLN A 5 3.93 -9.12 50.33
CA GLN A 5 4.91 -9.55 49.31
C GLN A 5 4.79 -11.08 49.14
N ILE A 6 4.66 -11.50 47.87
CA ILE A 6 4.76 -12.92 47.52
C ILE A 6 6.24 -13.24 47.29
N ILE A 7 6.79 -14.06 48.16
CA ILE A 7 8.15 -14.61 48.04
C ILE A 7 8.01 -15.97 47.35
N PHE A 8 8.61 -16.11 46.17
CA PHE A 8 8.83 -17.40 45.55
C PHE A 8 10.08 -18.04 46.13
N ASP A 9 9.90 -19.15 46.83
CA ASP A 9 10.96 -19.97 47.36
C ASP A 9 11.37 -21.04 46.33
N GLU A 10 12.58 -20.96 45.85
CA GLU A 10 13.18 -21.90 44.90
C GLU A 10 14.02 -22.94 45.72
N SER A 11 13.36 -23.97 46.21
CA SER A 11 14.06 -25.06 46.86
C SER A 11 14.05 -26.33 46.01
N LYS A 12 15.24 -26.73 45.66
CA LYS A 12 15.68 -27.99 45.06
C LYS A 12 15.03 -29.22 45.69
N ASN A 13 14.58 -30.14 44.86
CA ASN A 13 14.89 -31.58 45.08
C ASN A 13 14.61 -32.41 43.83
N SER A 14 15.65 -33.03 43.29
CA SER A 14 15.50 -34.21 42.45
C SER A 14 15.38 -35.46 43.34
N PRO A 15 14.63 -36.49 42.98
CA PRO A 15 15.29 -37.71 42.55
C PRO A 15 14.66 -38.42 41.34
N SER A 16 15.50 -39.20 40.70
CA SER A 16 15.30 -40.12 39.59
C SER A 16 14.14 -41.10 39.78
N GLY A 17 13.41 -41.34 38.71
CA GLY A 17 12.41 -42.43 38.62
C GLY A 17 11.91 -42.60 37.20
N ASP A 18 12.36 -43.66 36.54
CA ASP A 18 11.89 -44.13 35.24
C ASP A 18 10.37 -44.36 35.24
N THR A 19 9.71 -43.79 34.25
CA THR A 19 8.45 -44.35 33.67
C THR A 19 8.15 -43.80 32.29
N PRO A 20 7.48 -44.54 31.40
CA PRO A 20 7.60 -44.39 29.95
C PRO A 20 6.81 -43.24 29.38
N ALA A 21 7.34 -42.72 28.31
CA ALA A 21 6.74 -41.70 27.47
C ALA A 21 5.31 -42.07 26.98
N VAL A 22 4.32 -41.35 27.46
CA VAL A 22 3.02 -41.26 26.83
C VAL A 22 3.06 -40.05 25.88
N SER A 23 3.18 -40.32 24.62
CA SER A 23 3.02 -39.31 23.56
C SER A 23 1.57 -38.80 23.56
N SER A 24 1.35 -37.67 24.21
CA SER A 24 0.13 -36.88 24.06
C SER A 24 0.12 -36.18 22.72
N GLN A 25 -0.31 -36.86 21.67
CA GLN A 25 -0.79 -36.22 20.45
C GLN A 25 -2.10 -35.51 20.79
N SER A 26 -2.01 -34.28 21.23
CA SER A 26 -3.15 -33.36 21.21
C SER A 26 -3.38 -32.96 19.76
N GLY A 27 -4.32 -33.65 19.10
CA GLY A 27 -4.84 -33.31 17.80
C GLY A 27 -5.43 -31.90 17.84
N SER A 28 -4.74 -30.97 17.20
CA SER A 28 -5.29 -29.65 16.86
C SER A 28 -6.30 -29.82 15.72
N LEU A 29 -7.55 -30.10 16.07
CA LEU A 29 -8.70 -30.09 15.17
C LEU A 29 -9.51 -28.79 15.37
N LEU A 30 -8.90 -27.65 15.13
CA LEU A 30 -9.60 -26.40 14.82
C LEU A 30 -8.58 -25.50 14.13
N GLY A 31 -8.73 -25.29 12.84
CA GLY A 31 -8.01 -24.29 12.07
C GLY A 31 -8.38 -22.90 12.60
N GLY A 32 -7.78 -22.54 13.74
CA GLY A 32 -7.84 -21.19 14.27
C GLY A 32 -6.95 -20.33 13.40
N GLN A 33 -7.55 -19.41 12.66
CA GLN A 33 -6.85 -18.27 12.11
C GLN A 33 -6.14 -17.59 13.29
N GLU A 34 -4.81 -17.65 13.33
CA GLU A 34 -4.05 -16.91 14.34
C GLU A 34 -4.44 -15.43 14.21
N ASP A 35 -4.88 -14.85 15.31
CA ASP A 35 -5.19 -13.41 15.35
C ASP A 35 -3.96 -12.63 14.86
N PRO A 36 -4.10 -11.81 13.81
CA PRO A 36 -2.98 -11.04 13.26
C PRO A 36 -2.26 -10.19 14.31
N ASN A 37 -2.95 -9.80 15.38
CA ASN A 37 -2.37 -9.05 16.48
C ASN A 37 -1.50 -9.95 17.37
N ILE A 38 -1.87 -11.23 17.56
CA ILE A 38 -1.06 -12.19 18.31
C ILE A 38 0.20 -12.56 17.50
N ALA A 39 0.08 -12.77 16.19
CA ALA A 39 1.22 -13.00 15.30
C ALA A 39 2.18 -11.81 15.31
N PHE A 40 1.66 -10.59 15.25
CA PHE A 40 2.45 -9.37 15.37
C PHE A 40 3.13 -9.26 16.74
N ALA A 41 2.39 -9.50 17.83
CA ALA A 41 2.94 -9.47 19.18
C ALA A 41 4.07 -10.50 19.36
N ASN A 42 3.90 -11.73 18.88
CA ASN A 42 4.91 -12.78 18.95
C ASN A 42 6.18 -12.45 18.14
N GLN A 43 6.02 -11.79 17.00
CA GLN A 43 7.15 -11.34 16.18
C GLN A 43 8.02 -10.32 16.92
N TYR A 44 7.44 -9.46 17.74
CA TYR A 44 8.17 -8.41 18.46
C TYR A 44 8.48 -8.76 19.92
N ALA A 45 7.69 -9.62 20.56
CA ALA A 45 7.93 -10.02 21.96
C ALA A 45 9.16 -10.95 22.13
N ASN A 46 9.53 -11.69 21.07
CA ASN A 46 10.70 -12.57 21.06
C ASN A 46 11.93 -11.93 20.41
N ALA A 47 11.87 -10.64 20.07
CA ALA A 47 13.05 -9.91 19.64
C ALA A 47 13.99 -9.80 20.87
N ASP A 48 15.12 -10.50 20.84
CA ASP A 48 16.20 -10.27 21.81
C ASP A 48 16.44 -8.77 21.90
N VAL A 49 16.65 -8.27 23.12
CA VAL A 49 16.96 -6.85 23.34
C VAL A 49 18.30 -6.54 22.68
N GLU A 50 18.24 -6.24 21.39
CA GLU A 50 19.42 -5.85 20.63
C GLU A 50 19.89 -4.49 21.14
N THR A 51 21.12 -4.45 21.64
CA THR A 51 21.69 -3.20 22.12
C THR A 51 22.04 -2.31 20.93
N ALA A 52 21.28 -1.26 20.71
CA ALA A 52 21.60 -0.26 19.69
C ALA A 52 22.84 0.54 20.10
N GLN A 53 23.87 0.51 19.26
CA GLN A 53 25.06 1.33 19.46
C GLN A 53 24.93 2.63 18.69
N ALA A 54 25.22 3.76 19.34
CA ALA A 54 25.27 5.05 18.68
C ALA A 54 26.50 5.13 17.77
N SER A 55 26.31 5.60 16.55
CA SER A 55 27.38 5.91 15.60
C SER A 55 27.32 7.39 15.20
N GLN A 56 28.48 7.98 14.91
CA GLN A 56 28.54 9.35 14.45
C GLN A 56 28.46 9.39 12.93
N LEU A 57 27.55 10.21 12.40
CA LEU A 57 27.44 10.47 10.98
C LEU A 57 28.70 11.24 10.48
N GLN A 58 29.12 10.93 9.26
CA GLN A 58 30.23 11.58 8.60
C GLN A 58 29.72 12.50 7.47
N ASN A 59 30.57 13.42 7.01
CA ASN A 59 30.30 14.31 5.88
C ASN A 59 29.00 15.15 6.04
N LEU A 60 28.75 15.65 7.24
CA LEU A 60 27.52 16.37 7.57
C LEU A 60 27.21 17.55 6.63
N GLU A 61 28.25 18.17 6.07
CA GLU A 61 28.14 19.28 5.12
C GLU A 61 27.58 18.88 3.73
N THR A 62 27.56 17.59 3.42
CA THR A 62 27.14 17.07 2.11
C THR A 62 26.15 15.91 2.22
N LEU A 63 25.70 15.64 3.43
CA LEU A 63 24.82 14.53 3.74
C LEU A 63 23.37 15.00 3.85
N VAL A 64 22.46 14.32 3.15
CA VAL A 64 21.02 14.39 3.39
C VAL A 64 20.60 13.09 4.06
N THR A 65 20.17 13.17 5.31
CA THR A 65 19.87 11.97 6.12
C THR A 65 18.54 11.33 5.74
N GLN A 66 18.44 10.03 6.01
CA GLN A 66 17.19 9.31 6.02
C GLN A 66 16.15 10.05 6.87
N GLY A 67 14.90 10.09 6.41
CA GLY A 67 13.84 10.82 7.10
C GLY A 67 13.65 12.26 6.62
N THR A 68 14.61 12.82 5.88
CA THR A 68 14.44 14.12 5.22
C THR A 68 13.28 14.05 4.22
N VAL A 69 12.51 15.10 4.13
CA VAL A 69 11.40 15.22 3.18
C VAL A 69 11.79 16.18 2.07
N ILE A 70 11.68 15.73 0.83
CA ILE A 70 11.93 16.55 -0.37
C ILE A 70 10.58 16.94 -0.96
N ASP A 71 10.30 18.22 -1.03
CA ASP A 71 9.09 18.76 -1.64
C ASP A 71 9.22 18.80 -3.16
N GLY A 72 8.17 18.42 -3.86
CA GLY A 72 8.18 18.36 -5.31
C GLY A 72 6.81 18.57 -5.96
N ILE A 73 6.85 18.79 -7.26
CA ILE A 73 5.66 18.95 -8.10
C ILE A 73 5.71 17.89 -9.21
N LEU A 74 4.63 17.17 -9.37
CA LEU A 74 4.48 16.11 -10.37
C LEU A 74 4.43 16.74 -11.77
N GLU A 75 5.33 16.33 -12.68
CA GLU A 75 5.33 16.78 -14.07
C GLU A 75 4.48 15.89 -14.99
N THR A 76 4.38 14.61 -14.67
CA THR A 76 3.60 13.64 -15.45
C THR A 76 2.34 13.25 -14.68
N ALA A 77 1.20 13.17 -15.34
CA ALA A 77 0.02 12.59 -14.74
C ALA A 77 0.22 11.09 -14.47
N ILE A 78 -0.49 10.55 -13.48
CA ILE A 78 -0.52 9.12 -13.17
C ILE A 78 -1.93 8.61 -13.39
N GLN A 79 -2.02 7.46 -14.07
CA GLN A 79 -3.24 6.68 -14.19
C GLN A 79 -2.91 5.23 -13.82
N SER A 80 -3.59 4.70 -12.82
CA SER A 80 -3.18 3.43 -12.20
C SER A 80 -3.64 2.17 -12.94
N ASP A 81 -4.23 2.28 -14.13
CA ASP A 81 -4.64 1.12 -14.94
C ASP A 81 -3.42 0.31 -15.37
N LEU A 82 -2.34 0.98 -15.75
CA LEU A 82 -1.09 0.36 -16.17
C LEU A 82 0.07 0.89 -15.33
N PRO A 83 1.08 0.06 -15.03
CA PRO A 83 2.29 0.53 -14.38
C PRO A 83 3.06 1.45 -15.33
N GLY A 84 3.71 2.48 -14.79
CA GLY A 84 4.43 3.43 -15.60
C GLY A 84 5.57 4.12 -14.90
N MET A 85 6.27 4.95 -15.68
CA MET A 85 7.27 5.87 -15.17
C MET A 85 6.64 7.21 -14.81
N VAL A 86 7.20 7.84 -13.79
CA VAL A 86 6.73 9.13 -13.29
C VAL A 86 7.92 10.06 -13.11
N ARG A 87 7.68 11.35 -13.38
CA ARG A 87 8.66 12.41 -13.19
C ARG A 87 8.08 13.54 -12.37
N ALA A 88 8.91 14.09 -11.49
CA ALA A 88 8.60 15.29 -10.72
C ALA A 88 9.80 16.23 -10.68
N ILE A 89 9.56 17.47 -10.31
CA ILE A 89 10.57 18.49 -10.08
C ILE A 89 10.57 18.85 -8.60
N VAL A 90 11.76 18.96 -8.03
CA VAL A 90 11.98 19.47 -6.67
C VAL A 90 11.56 20.94 -6.63
N SER A 91 10.67 21.30 -5.72
CA SER A 91 10.09 22.65 -5.62
C SER A 91 10.86 23.57 -4.67
N GLU A 92 11.53 23.01 -3.68
CA GLU A 92 12.25 23.73 -2.65
C GLU A 92 13.71 23.26 -2.56
N ASP A 93 14.61 24.15 -2.15
CA ASP A 93 16.01 23.82 -1.95
C ASP A 93 16.18 22.90 -0.74
N VAL A 94 16.97 21.81 -0.89
CA VAL A 94 17.29 20.90 0.21
C VAL A 94 18.73 21.08 0.63
N TYR A 95 18.92 21.41 1.89
CA TYR A 95 20.23 21.62 2.49
C TYR A 95 20.77 20.33 3.14
N SER A 96 22.06 20.32 3.38
CA SER A 96 22.77 19.29 4.14
C SER A 96 22.25 19.19 5.57
N PHE A 97 22.63 18.11 6.27
CA PHE A 97 22.21 17.86 7.64
C PHE A 97 22.56 19.02 8.59
N ASP A 98 23.72 19.67 8.40
CA ASP A 98 24.15 20.83 9.16
C ASP A 98 23.65 22.19 8.63
N ASN A 99 22.81 22.16 7.59
CA ASN A 99 22.28 23.34 6.88
C ASN A 99 23.35 24.29 6.29
N SER A 100 24.59 23.85 6.14
CA SER A 100 25.67 24.67 5.63
C SER A 100 25.70 24.75 4.10
N THR A 101 25.31 23.67 3.43
CA THR A 101 25.48 23.51 1.97
C THR A 101 24.14 23.19 1.30
N LEU A 102 23.87 23.86 0.19
CA LEU A 102 22.76 23.50 -0.70
C LEU A 102 23.12 22.20 -1.46
N VAL A 103 22.48 21.11 -1.11
CA VAL A 103 22.80 19.79 -1.67
C VAL A 103 21.90 19.46 -2.87
N ILE A 104 20.60 19.69 -2.76
CA ILE A 104 19.66 19.45 -3.84
C ILE A 104 18.95 20.75 -4.18
N PRO A 105 19.35 21.43 -5.25
CA PRO A 105 18.70 22.68 -5.65
C PRO A 105 17.30 22.42 -6.21
N LYS A 106 16.41 23.38 -5.99
CA LYS A 106 15.10 23.41 -6.66
C LYS A 106 15.28 23.29 -8.18
N GLY A 107 14.32 22.65 -8.86
CA GLY A 107 14.45 22.34 -10.29
C GLY A 107 15.18 21.04 -10.56
N SER A 108 15.72 20.35 -9.55
CA SER A 108 16.24 18.99 -9.69
C SER A 108 15.12 18.04 -10.09
N LYS A 109 15.43 17.04 -10.93
CA LYS A 109 14.46 16.11 -11.46
C LYS A 109 14.43 14.82 -10.64
N LEU A 110 13.23 14.39 -10.30
CA LEU A 110 12.94 13.10 -9.70
C LEU A 110 12.37 12.17 -10.76
N VAL A 111 12.91 10.97 -10.86
CA VAL A 111 12.43 9.91 -11.76
C VAL A 111 12.07 8.71 -10.92
N GLY A 112 10.86 8.21 -11.12
CA GLY A 112 10.33 7.10 -10.36
C GLY A 112 9.45 6.18 -11.20
N ARG A 113 8.85 5.23 -10.52
CA ARG A 113 7.86 4.30 -11.07
C ARG A 113 6.68 4.19 -10.14
N TYR A 114 5.52 4.02 -10.72
CA TYR A 114 4.31 3.69 -9.96
C TYR A 114 3.78 2.32 -10.36
N ARG A 115 3.08 1.73 -9.42
CA ARG A 115 2.46 0.41 -9.59
C ARG A 115 1.00 0.58 -9.96
N SER A 116 0.55 -0.23 -10.90
CA SER A 116 -0.86 -0.50 -11.18
C SER A 116 -1.41 -1.54 -10.21
N ALA A 117 -2.62 -2.01 -10.44
CA ALA A 117 -3.30 -3.03 -9.65
C ALA A 117 -3.57 -2.56 -8.21
N LEU A 118 -4.50 -1.63 -8.12
CA LEU A 118 -5.08 -1.22 -6.85
C LEU A 118 -6.06 -2.30 -6.37
N THR A 119 -6.02 -2.57 -5.08
CA THR A 119 -7.03 -3.41 -4.44
C THR A 119 -8.29 -2.57 -4.19
N THR A 120 -9.45 -3.20 -4.22
CA THR A 120 -10.71 -2.54 -3.88
C THR A 120 -10.59 -1.82 -2.53
N GLY A 121 -10.96 -0.54 -2.50
CA GLY A 121 -10.82 0.31 -1.31
C GLY A 121 -9.51 1.11 -1.23
N GLN A 122 -8.52 0.87 -2.10
CA GLN A 122 -7.35 1.74 -2.19
C GLN A 122 -7.70 3.03 -2.95
N SER A 123 -7.25 4.15 -2.40
CA SER A 123 -7.44 5.49 -2.98
C SER A 123 -6.13 6.21 -3.29
N ARG A 124 -5.00 5.49 -3.22
CA ARG A 124 -3.66 6.05 -3.38
C ARG A 124 -2.81 5.20 -4.28
N VAL A 125 -1.96 5.86 -5.07
CA VAL A 125 -0.98 5.20 -5.93
C VAL A 125 0.35 5.11 -5.22
N PHE A 126 0.92 3.92 -5.15
CA PHE A 126 2.24 3.71 -4.60
C PHE A 126 3.30 4.08 -5.64
N VAL A 127 4.19 5.01 -5.25
CA VAL A 127 5.27 5.51 -6.11
C VAL A 127 6.60 5.28 -5.42
N ILE A 128 7.57 4.78 -6.18
CA ILE A 128 8.98 4.67 -5.75
C ILE A 128 9.80 5.61 -6.61
N TRP A 129 10.47 6.56 -5.97
CA TRP A 129 11.42 7.44 -6.60
C TRP A 129 12.79 6.78 -6.60
N ASN A 130 13.26 6.43 -7.79
CA ASN A 130 14.51 5.68 -7.95
C ASN A 130 15.71 6.60 -8.06
N ARG A 131 15.55 7.71 -8.77
CA ARG A 131 16.68 8.55 -9.18
C ARG A 131 16.38 10.03 -9.01
N LEU A 132 17.33 10.76 -8.46
CA LEU A 132 17.36 12.22 -8.45
C LEU A 132 18.47 12.67 -9.38
N ILE A 133 18.20 13.70 -10.19
CA ILE A 133 19.14 14.30 -11.14
C ILE A 133 19.12 15.80 -10.93
N ARG A 134 20.25 16.37 -10.55
CA ARG A 134 20.46 17.80 -10.38
C ARG A 134 20.69 18.49 -11.74
N SER A 135 20.52 19.79 -11.78
CA SER A 135 20.74 20.61 -13.01
C SER A 135 22.20 20.64 -13.48
N ASP A 136 23.15 20.39 -12.58
CA ASP A 136 24.58 20.29 -12.87
C ASP A 136 25.01 18.90 -13.38
N GLY A 137 24.08 17.98 -13.57
CA GLY A 137 24.35 16.62 -14.06
C GLY A 137 24.67 15.60 -12.98
N VAL A 138 24.76 15.99 -11.72
CA VAL A 138 24.91 15.05 -10.60
C VAL A 138 23.67 14.18 -10.49
N SER A 139 23.87 12.89 -10.37
CA SER A 139 22.78 11.92 -10.29
C SER A 139 23.01 10.93 -9.16
N ILE A 140 21.95 10.68 -8.38
CA ILE A 140 21.97 9.75 -7.25
C ILE A 140 20.75 8.84 -7.24
N ASN A 141 20.94 7.58 -6.84
CA ASN A 141 19.84 6.65 -6.62
C ASN A 141 19.31 6.82 -5.19
N ILE A 142 18.04 7.22 -5.08
CA ILE A 142 17.44 7.54 -3.80
C ILE A 142 16.62 6.39 -3.22
N GLY A 143 15.95 5.56 -4.06
CA GLY A 143 15.14 4.43 -3.60
C GLY A 143 14.08 4.82 -2.55
N SER A 144 13.48 5.99 -2.73
CA SER A 144 12.63 6.64 -1.73
C SER A 144 11.16 6.50 -2.07
N TYR A 145 10.32 6.52 -1.05
CA TYR A 145 8.86 6.38 -1.23
C TYR A 145 8.22 7.74 -1.47
N GLY A 146 7.26 7.76 -2.41
CA GLY A 146 6.40 8.91 -2.61
C GLY A 146 5.33 8.98 -1.52
N THR A 147 5.12 10.17 -1.00
CA THR A 147 4.07 10.48 -0.04
C THR A 147 3.21 11.62 -0.58
N ASP A 148 2.00 11.76 -0.05
CA ASP A 148 1.18 12.93 -0.33
C ASP A 148 1.74 14.18 0.42
N ASP A 149 1.07 15.30 0.24
CA ASP A 149 1.41 16.58 0.87
C ASP A 149 1.37 16.56 2.41
N LEU A 150 0.68 15.59 2.99
CA LEU A 150 0.62 15.35 4.45
C LEU A 150 1.66 14.33 4.94
N GLY A 151 2.50 13.78 4.06
CA GLY A 151 3.49 12.76 4.41
C GLY A 151 2.94 11.33 4.52
N ARG A 152 1.68 11.09 4.13
CA ARG A 152 1.10 9.74 4.14
C ARG A 152 1.60 8.95 2.93
N SER A 153 1.91 7.68 3.11
CA SER A 153 2.43 6.81 2.04
C SER A 153 1.50 6.75 0.81
N GLY A 154 2.08 6.89 -0.36
CA GLY A 154 1.38 6.92 -1.65
C GLY A 154 0.81 8.28 -2.02
N LEU A 155 0.65 8.53 -3.31
CA LEU A 155 0.05 9.75 -3.85
C LEU A 155 -1.46 9.64 -3.87
N ALA A 156 -2.15 10.61 -3.28
CA ALA A 156 -3.60 10.71 -3.34
C ALA A 156 -4.04 11.21 -4.73
N GLY A 157 -5.17 10.71 -5.20
CA GLY A 157 -5.75 11.10 -6.48
C GLY A 157 -7.27 10.98 -6.50
N VAL A 158 -7.85 11.27 -7.65
CA VAL A 158 -9.29 11.06 -7.91
C VAL A 158 -9.49 9.58 -8.24
N VAL A 159 -10.38 8.94 -7.50
CA VAL A 159 -10.68 7.51 -7.66
C VAL A 159 -11.88 7.35 -8.59
N ASP A 160 -11.69 6.64 -9.70
CA ASP A 160 -12.76 6.12 -10.52
C ASP A 160 -13.04 4.68 -10.09
N THR A 161 -14.25 4.44 -9.64
CA THR A 161 -14.68 3.11 -9.18
C THR A 161 -15.28 2.26 -10.27
N HIS A 162 -15.38 2.77 -11.51
CA HIS A 162 -16.01 2.09 -12.65
C HIS A 162 -17.42 1.59 -12.32
N PHE A 163 -18.21 2.43 -11.64
CA PHE A 163 -19.50 2.02 -11.09
C PHE A 163 -20.45 1.50 -12.18
N PHE A 164 -20.55 2.20 -13.30
CA PHE A 164 -21.45 1.78 -14.38
C PHE A 164 -20.97 0.54 -15.11
N GLU A 165 -19.67 0.38 -15.28
CA GLU A 165 -19.07 -0.82 -15.87
C GLU A 165 -19.26 -2.04 -14.99
N ARG A 166 -19.21 -1.86 -13.67
CA ARG A 166 -19.34 -2.93 -12.68
C ARG A 166 -20.78 -3.33 -12.40
N PHE A 167 -21.70 -2.37 -12.34
CA PHE A 167 -23.05 -2.59 -11.87
C PHE A 167 -24.14 -2.31 -12.93
N GLY A 168 -23.77 -1.76 -14.08
CA GLY A 168 -24.73 -1.42 -15.15
C GLY A 168 -25.55 -2.62 -15.63
N SER A 169 -24.90 -3.79 -15.74
CA SER A 169 -25.57 -5.06 -16.10
C SER A 169 -26.58 -5.49 -15.05
N SER A 170 -26.30 -5.33 -13.76
CA SER A 170 -27.23 -5.69 -12.67
C SER A 170 -28.47 -4.78 -12.65
N VAL A 171 -28.27 -3.49 -12.89
CA VAL A 171 -29.40 -2.53 -13.00
C VAL A 171 -30.29 -2.89 -14.19
N LEU A 172 -29.67 -3.18 -15.34
CA LEU A 172 -30.40 -3.59 -16.54
C LEU A 172 -31.18 -4.89 -16.31
N LEU A 173 -30.54 -5.89 -15.66
CA LEU A 173 -31.15 -7.16 -15.31
C LEU A 173 -32.37 -6.96 -14.41
N SER A 174 -32.25 -6.13 -13.37
CA SER A 174 -33.36 -5.83 -12.46
C SER A 174 -34.55 -5.21 -13.17
N LEU A 175 -34.30 -4.36 -14.18
CA LEU A 175 -35.38 -3.78 -15.00
C LEU A 175 -36.05 -4.82 -15.88
N ILE A 176 -35.28 -5.74 -16.48
CA ILE A 176 -35.80 -6.83 -17.32
C ILE A 176 -36.63 -7.79 -16.47
N ASP A 177 -36.11 -8.24 -15.34
CA ASP A 177 -36.81 -9.16 -14.43
C ASP A 177 -38.14 -8.57 -13.95
N THR A 178 -38.14 -7.31 -13.54
CA THR A 178 -39.37 -6.59 -13.18
C THR A 178 -40.34 -6.47 -14.35
N GLY A 179 -39.83 -6.21 -15.53
CA GLY A 179 -40.65 -6.09 -16.77
C GLY A 179 -41.28 -7.43 -17.13
N LEU A 180 -40.55 -8.55 -17.01
CA LEU A 180 -41.07 -9.89 -17.26
C LEU A 180 -42.14 -10.27 -16.25
N GLN A 181 -41.97 -10.01 -14.96
CA GLN A 181 -42.96 -10.28 -13.92
C GLN A 181 -44.28 -9.53 -14.16
N ILE A 182 -44.20 -8.27 -14.59
CA ILE A 182 -45.37 -7.50 -14.95
C ILE A 182 -46.03 -8.07 -16.21
N GLY A 183 -45.24 -8.49 -17.20
CA GLY A 183 -45.72 -9.08 -18.45
C GLY A 183 -46.45 -10.41 -18.23
N VAL A 184 -45.85 -11.31 -17.42
CA VAL A 184 -46.46 -12.62 -17.08
C VAL A 184 -47.79 -12.46 -16.31
N ASN A 185 -47.86 -11.50 -15.39
CA ASN A 185 -49.12 -11.22 -14.66
C ASN A 185 -50.21 -10.56 -15.52
N ALA A 186 -49.89 -10.08 -16.69
CA ALA A 186 -50.83 -9.43 -17.63
C ALA A 186 -51.37 -10.40 -18.72
N VAL A 187 -50.83 -11.63 -18.79
CA VAL A 187 -51.21 -12.62 -19.83
C VAL A 187 -51.92 -13.78 -19.16
N ASP A 188 -53.20 -14.01 -19.60
CA ASP A 188 -54.06 -15.10 -19.07
C ASP A 188 -53.73 -16.50 -19.66
N ASP A 189 -52.81 -16.60 -20.64
CA ASP A 189 -52.44 -17.86 -21.30
C ASP A 189 -51.21 -18.52 -20.62
N GLU A 190 -51.41 -19.72 -20.04
CA GLU A 190 -50.37 -20.49 -19.34
C GLU A 190 -49.18 -20.88 -20.23
N ASP A 191 -49.39 -21.08 -21.54
CA ASP A 191 -48.34 -21.45 -22.49
C ASP A 191 -47.39 -20.29 -22.79
N GLN A 192 -47.89 -19.07 -22.81
CA GLN A 192 -47.04 -17.85 -23.03
C GLN A 192 -46.32 -17.47 -21.74
N ALA A 193 -46.88 -17.71 -20.58
CA ALA A 193 -46.27 -17.45 -19.30
C ALA A 193 -45.04 -18.37 -19.06
N THR A 194 -45.12 -19.64 -19.46
CA THR A 194 -43.98 -20.57 -19.35
C THR A 194 -42.81 -20.20 -20.25
N VAL A 195 -43.08 -19.80 -21.51
CA VAL A 195 -42.00 -19.35 -22.42
C VAL A 195 -41.33 -18.05 -21.93
N ALA A 196 -42.09 -17.12 -21.35
CA ALA A 196 -41.53 -15.91 -20.77
C ALA A 196 -40.66 -16.15 -19.55
N LEU A 197 -41.02 -17.12 -18.68
CA LEU A 197 -40.25 -17.52 -17.53
C LEU A 197 -38.97 -18.26 -17.93
N GLU A 198 -39.05 -19.14 -18.93
CA GLU A 198 -37.86 -19.88 -19.41
C GLU A 198 -36.84 -18.96 -20.07
N THR A 199 -37.29 -18.03 -20.91
CA THR A 199 -36.43 -17.00 -21.52
C THR A 199 -35.85 -16.05 -20.48
N GLY A 200 -36.64 -15.72 -19.44
CA GLY A 200 -36.18 -14.89 -18.32
C GLY A 200 -35.05 -15.54 -17.50
N SER A 201 -35.13 -16.85 -17.25
CA SER A 201 -34.11 -17.59 -16.52
C SER A 201 -32.76 -17.61 -17.26
N ASP A 202 -32.79 -17.81 -18.58
CA ASP A 202 -31.57 -17.82 -19.41
C ASP A 202 -30.91 -16.43 -19.46
N PHE A 203 -31.71 -15.38 -19.50
CA PHE A 203 -31.23 -14.00 -19.44
C PHE A 203 -30.62 -13.67 -18.08
N SER A 204 -31.26 -14.11 -16.99
CA SER A 204 -30.76 -13.93 -15.63
C SER A 204 -29.40 -14.60 -15.43
N HIS A 205 -29.26 -15.84 -15.90
CA HIS A 205 -28.00 -16.57 -15.83
C HIS A 205 -26.88 -15.92 -16.66
N SER A 206 -27.21 -15.45 -17.87
CA SER A 206 -26.24 -14.73 -18.72
C SER A 206 -25.76 -13.43 -18.08
N ALA A 207 -26.67 -12.71 -17.41
CA ALA A 207 -26.33 -11.47 -16.73
C ALA A 207 -25.57 -11.69 -15.40
N GLU A 208 -25.83 -12.81 -14.72
CA GLU A 208 -25.04 -13.23 -13.55
C GLU A 208 -23.58 -13.48 -13.94
N ILE A 209 -23.33 -14.21 -15.02
CA ILE A 209 -22.00 -14.43 -15.57
C ILE A 209 -21.33 -13.11 -15.97
N ALA A 210 -22.08 -12.20 -16.61
CA ALA A 210 -21.57 -10.89 -16.97
C ALA A 210 -21.21 -10.05 -15.73
N LEU A 211 -22.04 -10.08 -14.70
CA LEU A 211 -21.79 -9.40 -13.43
C LEU A 211 -20.56 -9.95 -12.73
N GLU A 212 -20.42 -11.28 -12.65
CA GLU A 212 -19.26 -11.92 -12.04
C GLU A 212 -17.93 -11.49 -12.69
N ASN A 213 -17.92 -11.37 -14.02
CA ASN A 213 -16.77 -10.88 -14.77
C ASN A 213 -16.49 -9.38 -14.55
N THR A 214 -17.52 -8.55 -14.38
CA THR A 214 -17.35 -7.09 -14.27
C THR A 214 -17.16 -6.60 -12.83
N ILE A 215 -17.65 -7.31 -11.84
CA ILE A 215 -17.54 -6.92 -10.43
C ILE A 215 -16.08 -6.86 -9.95
N GLY A 216 -15.20 -7.63 -10.59
CA GLY A 216 -13.77 -7.70 -10.31
C GLY A 216 -12.92 -6.55 -10.88
N ILE A 217 -13.50 -5.62 -11.64
CA ILE A 217 -12.76 -4.48 -12.21
C ILE A 217 -12.18 -3.62 -11.07
N PRO A 218 -10.84 -3.46 -10.99
CA PRO A 218 -10.22 -2.68 -9.94
C PRO A 218 -10.51 -1.17 -10.14
N PRO A 219 -10.52 -0.37 -9.07
CA PRO A 219 -10.64 1.07 -9.19
C PRO A 219 -9.39 1.67 -9.83
N THR A 220 -9.56 2.75 -10.59
CA THR A 220 -8.48 3.54 -11.16
C THR A 220 -8.28 4.81 -10.35
N VAL A 221 -7.03 5.15 -10.04
CA VAL A 221 -6.68 6.42 -9.41
C VAL A 221 -5.95 7.31 -10.41
N HIS A 222 -6.47 8.53 -10.58
CA HIS A 222 -5.89 9.56 -11.41
C HIS A 222 -5.21 10.62 -10.53
N VAL A 223 -3.89 10.82 -10.72
CA VAL A 223 -3.16 11.93 -10.10
C VAL A 223 -2.79 12.93 -11.19
N HIS A 224 -3.23 14.16 -11.04
CA HIS A 224 -3.01 15.19 -12.06
C HIS A 224 -1.56 15.68 -12.05
N GLN A 225 -1.06 16.05 -13.22
CA GLN A 225 0.17 16.82 -13.32
C GLN A 225 0.03 18.14 -12.52
N GLY A 226 1.12 18.63 -11.95
CA GLY A 226 1.09 19.81 -11.07
C GLY A 226 0.72 19.51 -9.62
N SER A 227 0.35 18.26 -9.29
CA SER A 227 0.09 17.86 -7.91
C SER A 227 1.34 18.01 -7.06
N ARG A 228 1.18 18.55 -5.85
CA ARG A 228 2.24 18.59 -4.85
C ARG A 228 2.48 17.19 -4.30
N ILE A 229 3.73 16.85 -4.16
CA ILE A 229 4.18 15.57 -3.63
C ILE A 229 5.28 15.80 -2.63
N LYS A 230 5.48 14.84 -1.75
CA LYS A 230 6.65 14.77 -0.89
C LYS A 230 7.37 13.45 -1.11
N VAL A 231 8.67 13.48 -1.03
CA VAL A 231 9.52 12.29 -1.15
C VAL A 231 10.20 12.09 0.19
N PHE A 232 9.86 10.99 0.85
CA PHE A 232 10.49 10.60 2.10
C PHE A 232 11.80 9.89 1.79
N VAL A 233 12.94 10.48 2.13
CA VAL A 233 14.26 9.92 1.89
C VAL A 233 14.43 8.64 2.70
N GLY A 234 14.57 7.51 1.99
CA GLY A 234 14.59 6.17 2.58
C GLY A 234 15.97 5.70 3.05
N LYS A 235 17.03 6.44 2.74
CA LYS A 235 18.42 6.14 3.11
C LYS A 235 19.26 7.40 3.08
N ASP A 236 20.38 7.40 3.75
CA ASP A 236 21.34 8.52 3.72
C ASP A 236 21.88 8.75 2.30
N LEU A 237 21.86 10.00 1.87
CA LEU A 237 22.34 10.45 0.56
C LEU A 237 23.61 11.27 0.75
N ASP A 238 24.75 10.67 0.45
CA ASP A 238 26.07 11.32 0.55
C ASP A 238 26.50 11.89 -0.80
N PHE A 239 26.71 13.20 -0.86
CA PHE A 239 27.19 13.95 -2.02
C PHE A 239 28.66 14.36 -1.92
N SER A 240 29.42 13.84 -0.96
CA SER A 240 30.82 14.24 -0.71
C SER A 240 31.71 14.07 -1.94
N GLN A 241 31.50 13.00 -2.72
CA GLN A 241 32.30 12.74 -3.93
C GLN A 241 32.13 13.78 -5.04
N VAL A 242 31.02 14.51 -5.05
CA VAL A 242 30.71 15.50 -6.09
C VAL A 242 30.80 16.95 -5.59
N ALA A 243 30.75 17.18 -4.29
CA ALA A 243 30.88 18.50 -3.69
C ALA A 243 32.31 19.10 -3.86
N GLY A 244 33.32 18.25 -4.02
CA GLY A 244 34.72 18.68 -4.27
C GLY A 244 34.99 19.21 -5.67
N ASN A 245 34.14 18.96 -6.67
CA ASN A 245 34.37 19.33 -8.07
C ASN A 245 33.74 20.68 -8.47
N GLY A 246 32.99 21.34 -7.60
CA GLY A 246 32.27 22.60 -7.87
C GLY A 246 33.09 23.88 -7.65
N ARG A 247 34.36 23.78 -7.29
CA ARG A 247 35.29 24.96 -7.16
C ARG A 247 36.25 25.01 -8.35
N ARG A 248 35.73 25.27 -9.53
CA ARG A 248 36.50 25.75 -10.64
C ARG A 248 35.78 26.90 -11.33
#